data_6f1b8559af45cbba8703da563a66ed90
#
_entry.id   6f1b8559af45cbba8703da563a66ed90
#
_cell.length_a   1.000
_cell.length_b   1.000
_cell.length_c   1.000
_cell.angle_alpha   90.00
_cell.angle_beta   90.00
_cell.angle_gamma   90.00
#
_symmetry.space_group_name_H-M   'P 1'
#
loop_
_entity.id
_entity.type
_entity.pdbx_description
1 polymer ?
#
loop_
_entity_poly.entity_id
_entity_poly.type
_entity_poly.pdbx_seq_one_letter_code
_entity_poly.pdbx_strand_id
1 'polypeptide(L)'
;MADRRPSRLLLLATLCISFTRVWSLWPIPTTLQTGKTGLTLSPSFNFDVAVPNPPADLLQAVNETQFYLENDKLGRLIVGRGADDSSAVDGAKSLQCLKLSLTEGAEVQSISFESVKPLGTRSEEYILAIPEDGSEATLQANSTLGLYRGLATFTQLWYYYNGVTYTIIAPINIVDAPAYVSRSFL
;
A
#
# COMPACT_ATOMS: atom_id res chain seq x y z
N MET A 1 34.23 -64.48 -13.31
CA MET A 1 33.65 -64.02 -12.04
C MET A 1 33.69 -62.51 -12.08
N ALA A 2 32.60 -61.86 -12.51
CA ALA A 2 32.55 -60.41 -12.78
C ALA A 2 31.75 -59.72 -11.66
N ASP A 3 32.44 -58.93 -10.89
CA ASP A 3 31.89 -58.17 -9.76
C ASP A 3 31.17 -56.94 -10.28
N ARG A 4 29.83 -56.92 -10.18
CA ARG A 4 28.98 -55.77 -10.53
C ARG A 4 28.73 -54.94 -9.28
N ARG A 5 29.43 -53.80 -9.14
CA ARG A 5 29.10 -52.79 -8.16
C ARG A 5 27.88 -51.95 -8.60
N PRO A 6 26.87 -51.74 -7.74
CA PRO A 6 25.73 -50.91 -8.08
C PRO A 6 26.14 -49.42 -8.00
N SER A 7 25.89 -48.68 -9.09
CA SER A 7 26.01 -47.24 -9.15
C SER A 7 25.00 -46.61 -8.21
N ARG A 8 25.46 -45.93 -7.18
CA ARG A 8 24.62 -45.07 -6.32
C ARG A 8 24.26 -43.79 -7.09
N LEU A 9 23.03 -43.78 -7.55
CA LEU A 9 22.41 -42.57 -8.12
C LEU A 9 22.19 -41.59 -6.97
N LEU A 10 23.01 -40.55 -6.87
CA LEU A 10 22.82 -39.45 -5.93
C LEU A 10 21.66 -38.57 -6.46
N LEU A 11 20.48 -38.72 -5.85
CA LEU A 11 19.34 -37.86 -6.11
C LEU A 11 19.60 -36.53 -5.39
N LEU A 12 20.10 -35.49 -6.12
CA LEU A 12 20.13 -34.12 -5.63
C LEU A 12 18.69 -33.58 -5.64
N ALA A 13 18.04 -33.61 -4.48
CA ALA A 13 16.80 -32.89 -4.25
C ALA A 13 17.11 -31.39 -4.20
N THR A 14 16.89 -30.68 -5.32
CA THR A 14 16.97 -29.24 -5.36
C THR A 14 15.78 -28.67 -4.58
N LEU A 15 16.03 -28.29 -3.34
CA LEU A 15 15.06 -27.59 -2.51
C LEU A 15 14.86 -26.17 -3.08
N CYS A 16 13.83 -25.97 -3.90
CA CYS A 16 13.38 -24.67 -4.32
C CYS A 16 12.81 -23.92 -3.11
N ILE A 17 13.64 -23.16 -2.42
CA ILE A 17 13.19 -22.21 -1.40
C ILE A 17 12.53 -21.06 -2.16
N SER A 18 11.22 -21.11 -2.29
CA SER A 18 10.43 -19.97 -2.75
C SER A 18 10.50 -18.90 -1.66
N PHE A 19 11.33 -17.89 -1.87
CA PHE A 19 11.30 -16.68 -1.05
C PHE A 19 9.98 -15.98 -1.31
N THR A 20 8.99 -16.23 -0.46
CA THR A 20 7.81 -15.39 -0.39
C THR A 20 8.27 -14.01 0.05
N ARG A 21 8.14 -13.02 -0.83
CA ARG A 21 8.42 -11.62 -0.47
C ARG A 21 7.45 -11.24 0.64
N VAL A 22 7.96 -11.07 1.84
CA VAL A 22 7.17 -10.59 2.97
C VAL A 22 6.90 -9.11 2.73
N TRP A 23 5.67 -8.77 2.42
CA TRP A 23 5.20 -7.41 2.34
C TRP A 23 5.04 -6.87 3.76
N SER A 24 5.61 -5.72 4.05
CA SER A 24 5.52 -5.10 5.38
C SER A 24 4.27 -4.20 5.52
N LEU A 25 3.15 -4.59 4.90
CA LEU A 25 1.87 -3.93 5.12
C LEU A 25 1.29 -4.37 6.46
N TRP A 26 0.99 -3.43 7.33
CA TRP A 26 0.35 -3.69 8.61
C TRP A 26 -0.81 -2.73 8.86
N PRO A 27 -2.01 -3.24 9.10
CA PRO A 27 -2.46 -4.63 9.00
C PRO A 27 -2.44 -5.16 7.56
N ILE A 28 -2.35 -6.47 7.40
CA ILE A 28 -2.42 -7.11 6.09
C ILE A 28 -3.83 -6.89 5.53
N PRO A 29 -4.01 -6.32 4.33
CA PRO A 29 -5.33 -6.12 3.74
C PRO A 29 -5.98 -7.46 3.38
N THR A 30 -7.31 -7.45 3.34
CA THR A 30 -8.11 -8.64 2.98
C THR A 30 -7.78 -9.13 1.56
N THR A 31 -7.59 -8.21 0.62
CA THR A 31 -7.16 -8.52 -0.74
C THR A 31 -6.03 -7.59 -1.14
N LEU A 32 -4.95 -8.16 -1.65
CA LEU A 32 -3.81 -7.43 -2.19
C LEU A 32 -3.40 -8.06 -3.52
N GLN A 33 -3.55 -7.31 -4.60
CA GLN A 33 -3.06 -7.67 -5.92
C GLN A 33 -1.97 -6.70 -6.34
N THR A 34 -0.83 -7.21 -6.77
CA THR A 34 0.32 -6.39 -7.16
C THR A 34 0.92 -6.88 -8.47
N GLY A 35 1.52 -5.93 -9.19
CA GLY A 35 2.35 -6.21 -10.35
C GLY A 35 3.84 -6.25 -10.03
N LYS A 36 4.64 -5.81 -11.00
CA LYS A 36 6.12 -5.78 -10.93
C LYS A 36 6.71 -4.53 -11.58
N THR A 37 5.89 -3.52 -11.81
CA THR A 37 6.31 -2.27 -12.48
C THR A 37 6.77 -1.25 -11.44
N GLY A 38 7.89 -0.59 -11.70
CA GLY A 38 8.38 0.53 -10.91
C GLY A 38 7.52 1.77 -11.14
N LEU A 39 7.17 2.47 -10.06
CA LEU A 39 6.61 3.81 -10.09
C LEU A 39 7.34 4.69 -9.09
N THR A 40 7.44 5.98 -9.39
CA THR A 40 7.94 7.00 -8.47
C THR A 40 6.80 7.91 -8.03
N LEU A 41 6.91 8.52 -6.85
CA LEU A 41 6.08 9.68 -6.53
C LEU A 41 6.67 10.92 -7.20
N SER A 42 5.82 11.70 -7.87
CA SER A 42 6.22 12.99 -8.41
C SER A 42 6.67 13.94 -7.29
N PRO A 43 7.67 14.78 -7.52
CA PRO A 43 7.99 15.89 -6.61
C PRO A 43 6.82 16.84 -6.38
N SER A 44 5.87 16.89 -7.31
CA SER A 44 4.62 17.67 -7.23
C SER A 44 3.39 16.80 -6.93
N PHE A 45 3.60 15.62 -6.35
CA PHE A 45 2.49 14.74 -5.96
C PHE A 45 1.53 15.45 -5.02
N ASN A 46 0.24 15.27 -5.26
CA ASN A 46 -0.81 15.88 -4.45
C ASN A 46 -1.97 14.92 -4.21
N PHE A 47 -2.86 15.30 -3.28
CA PHE A 47 -4.13 14.63 -3.03
C PHE A 47 -5.28 15.45 -3.61
N ASP A 48 -6.15 14.81 -4.38
CA ASP A 48 -7.45 15.36 -4.81
C ASP A 48 -8.55 14.85 -3.87
N VAL A 49 -9.08 15.73 -3.02
CA VAL A 49 -10.13 15.38 -2.06
C VAL A 49 -11.49 15.64 -2.68
N ALA A 50 -12.00 14.67 -3.45
CA ALA A 50 -13.31 14.71 -4.11
C ALA A 50 -14.46 14.29 -3.14
N VAL A 51 -14.45 14.85 -1.92
CA VAL A 51 -15.47 14.66 -0.89
C VAL A 51 -16.23 15.98 -0.71
N PRO A 52 -17.56 16.00 -0.83
CA PRO A 52 -18.33 17.23 -0.62
C PRO A 52 -18.16 17.75 0.81
N ASN A 53 -17.83 19.03 0.99
CA ASN A 53 -17.65 19.65 2.30
C ASN A 53 -16.78 18.78 3.24
N PRO A 54 -15.53 18.49 2.88
CA PRO A 54 -14.72 17.55 3.62
C PRO A 54 -14.50 18.03 5.07
N PRO A 55 -14.66 17.16 6.08
CA PRO A 55 -14.46 17.54 7.46
C PRO A 55 -13.00 17.88 7.74
N ALA A 56 -12.79 18.77 8.73
CA ALA A 56 -11.47 19.31 9.05
C ALA A 56 -10.44 18.22 9.43
N ASP A 57 -10.86 17.18 10.12
CA ASP A 57 -9.99 16.08 10.51
C ASP A 57 -9.57 15.19 9.31
N LEU A 58 -10.41 15.07 8.28
CA LEU A 58 -10.01 14.43 7.02
C LEU A 58 -8.95 15.26 6.30
N LEU A 59 -9.16 16.59 6.20
CA LEU A 59 -8.17 17.47 5.58
C LEU A 59 -6.85 17.47 6.36
N GLN A 60 -6.91 17.42 7.69
CA GLN A 60 -5.71 17.28 8.52
C GLN A 60 -5.00 15.96 8.24
N ALA A 61 -5.71 14.84 8.18
CA ALA A 61 -5.12 13.53 7.87
C ALA A 61 -4.45 13.49 6.48
N VAL A 62 -5.05 14.14 5.48
CA VAL A 62 -4.46 14.28 4.15
C VAL A 62 -3.18 15.11 4.22
N ASN A 63 -3.19 16.25 4.91
CA ASN A 63 -2.00 17.11 5.05
C ASN A 63 -0.87 16.41 5.81
N GLU A 64 -1.18 15.67 6.87
CA GLU A 64 -0.20 14.86 7.60
C GLU A 64 0.39 13.75 6.73
N THR A 65 -0.45 13.10 5.91
CA THR A 65 0.01 12.10 4.94
C THR A 65 0.94 12.71 3.90
N GLN A 66 0.59 13.87 3.35
CA GLN A 66 1.45 14.61 2.42
C GLN A 66 2.79 14.94 3.06
N PHE A 67 2.75 15.53 4.26
CA PHE A 67 3.95 15.89 5.00
C PHE A 67 4.85 14.66 5.29
N TYR A 68 4.26 13.54 5.69
CA TYR A 68 4.97 12.28 5.89
C TYR A 68 5.66 11.80 4.61
N LEU A 69 4.94 11.78 3.49
CA LEU A 69 5.50 11.34 2.20
C LEU A 69 6.65 12.23 1.71
N GLU A 70 6.63 13.51 2.03
CA GLU A 70 7.68 14.45 1.65
C GLU A 70 8.90 14.42 2.57
N ASN A 71 8.70 14.19 3.87
CA ASN A 71 9.73 14.44 4.89
C ASN A 71 10.28 13.18 5.56
N ASP A 72 9.47 12.14 5.79
CA ASP A 72 9.95 10.92 6.43
C ASP A 72 10.68 10.02 5.41
N LYS A 73 11.98 10.27 5.26
CA LYS A 73 12.85 9.47 4.40
C LYS A 73 13.41 8.25 5.13
N LEU A 74 13.60 8.34 6.45
CA LEU A 74 14.19 7.26 7.26
C LEU A 74 13.19 6.11 7.50
N GLY A 75 11.93 6.41 7.79
CA GLY A 75 10.90 5.40 8.02
C GLY A 75 10.58 4.54 6.79
N ARG A 76 11.03 4.98 5.59
CA ARG A 76 10.87 4.26 4.32
C ARG A 76 12.13 3.57 3.83
N LEU A 77 13.22 3.62 4.61
CA LEU A 77 14.43 2.86 4.34
C LEU A 77 14.25 1.43 4.82
N ILE A 78 14.23 0.47 3.91
CA ILE A 78 14.07 -0.95 4.21
C ILE A 78 15.29 -1.71 3.74
N VAL A 79 15.82 -2.59 4.60
CA VAL A 79 16.96 -3.47 4.26
C VAL A 79 16.62 -4.35 3.05
N GLY A 80 17.52 -4.41 2.09
CA GLY A 80 17.34 -5.15 0.84
C GLY A 80 16.50 -4.42 -0.21
N ARG A 81 16.22 -3.13 -0.01
CA ARG A 81 15.64 -2.22 -1.01
C ARG A 81 16.65 -1.14 -1.40
N GLY A 82 16.37 -0.42 -2.46
CA GLY A 82 17.20 0.69 -2.92
C GLY A 82 18.10 0.32 -4.08
N ALA A 83 19.36 0.07 -3.87
CA ALA A 83 20.34 -0.18 -4.95
C ALA A 83 19.90 -1.32 -5.89
N ASP A 84 19.34 -2.39 -5.34
CA ASP A 84 18.87 -3.54 -6.13
C ASP A 84 17.61 -3.22 -6.97
N ASP A 85 16.87 -2.19 -6.58
CA ASP A 85 15.65 -1.74 -7.28
C ASP A 85 15.96 -0.64 -8.32
N SER A 86 17.19 -0.13 -8.41
CA SER A 86 17.56 1.01 -9.26
C SER A 86 17.14 0.84 -10.72
N SER A 87 17.30 -0.33 -11.29
CA SER A 87 16.90 -0.62 -12.67
C SER A 87 15.38 -0.55 -12.89
N ALA A 88 14.57 -0.79 -11.86
CA ALA A 88 13.11 -0.67 -11.94
C ALA A 88 12.64 0.77 -11.73
N VAL A 89 13.47 1.60 -11.09
CA VAL A 89 13.21 3.02 -10.82
C VAL A 89 13.67 3.88 -11.99
N ASP A 90 14.79 3.49 -12.65
CA ASP A 90 15.32 4.20 -13.81
C ASP A 90 14.30 4.19 -14.97
N GLY A 91 13.80 5.38 -15.32
CA GLY A 91 12.76 5.54 -16.34
C GLY A 91 11.35 5.17 -15.90
N ALA A 92 11.14 4.90 -14.62
CA ALA A 92 9.80 4.66 -14.06
C ALA A 92 8.90 5.89 -14.24
N LYS A 93 7.63 5.65 -14.52
CA LYS A 93 6.62 6.71 -14.57
C LYS A 93 6.35 7.26 -13.18
N SER A 94 5.91 8.52 -13.12
CA SER A 94 5.64 9.20 -11.86
C SER A 94 4.15 9.33 -11.62
N LEU A 95 3.70 8.89 -10.44
CA LEU A 95 2.35 9.13 -9.95
C LEU A 95 2.23 10.59 -9.51
N GLN A 96 1.22 11.30 -10.06
CA GLN A 96 1.03 12.73 -9.81
C GLN A 96 -0.01 13.00 -8.74
N CYS A 97 -1.01 12.13 -8.61
CA CYS A 97 -2.19 12.38 -7.79
C CYS A 97 -2.78 11.11 -7.21
N LEU A 98 -3.28 11.22 -5.97
CA LEU A 98 -4.22 10.27 -5.38
C LEU A 98 -5.55 10.95 -5.13
N LYS A 99 -6.60 10.49 -5.82
CA LYS A 99 -7.95 10.98 -5.64
C LYS A 99 -8.67 10.22 -4.54
N LEU A 100 -9.19 10.95 -3.56
CA LEU A 100 -10.01 10.44 -2.46
C LEU A 100 -11.48 10.71 -2.76
N SER A 101 -12.33 9.67 -2.67
CA SER A 101 -13.76 9.81 -2.84
C SER A 101 -14.54 8.90 -1.90
N LEU A 102 -15.76 9.31 -1.56
CA LEU A 102 -16.72 8.41 -0.92
C LEU A 102 -17.57 7.70 -1.98
N THR A 103 -18.08 6.53 -1.64
CA THR A 103 -19.06 5.84 -2.48
C THR A 103 -20.34 6.67 -2.60
N GLU A 104 -21.04 6.53 -3.72
CA GLU A 104 -22.29 7.25 -3.95
C GLU A 104 -23.31 6.97 -2.82
N GLY A 105 -23.92 8.04 -2.30
CA GLY A 105 -24.88 7.95 -1.19
C GLY A 105 -24.27 7.80 0.20
N ALA A 106 -22.93 7.75 0.33
CA ALA A 106 -22.28 7.74 1.63
C ALA A 106 -22.46 9.08 2.36
N GLU A 107 -22.74 9.02 3.66
CA GLU A 107 -22.84 10.21 4.50
C GLU A 107 -21.46 10.75 4.84
N VAL A 108 -21.27 12.07 4.71
CA VAL A 108 -20.01 12.71 5.07
C VAL A 108 -20.04 13.08 6.55
N GLN A 109 -19.28 12.35 7.35
CA GLN A 109 -19.08 12.61 8.78
C GLN A 109 -17.60 12.79 9.07
N SER A 110 -17.24 13.33 10.24
CA SER A 110 -15.84 13.43 10.65
C SER A 110 -15.25 12.05 10.96
N ILE A 111 -13.93 11.89 10.78
CA ILE A 111 -13.21 10.68 11.18
C ILE A 111 -13.44 10.40 12.67
N SER A 112 -13.38 11.45 13.49
CA SER A 112 -13.60 11.37 14.92
C SER A 112 -14.99 10.82 15.27
N PHE A 113 -16.02 11.27 14.57
CA PHE A 113 -17.39 10.78 14.75
C PHE A 113 -17.51 9.31 14.33
N GLU A 114 -16.97 8.96 13.16
CA GLU A 114 -17.02 7.58 12.66
C GLU A 114 -16.28 6.61 13.60
N SER A 115 -15.15 7.03 14.16
CA SER A 115 -14.30 6.18 15.01
C SER A 115 -14.92 5.77 16.35
N VAL A 116 -15.87 6.56 16.86
CA VAL A 116 -16.54 6.29 18.15
C VAL A 116 -17.88 5.56 17.99
N LYS A 117 -18.32 5.30 16.77
CA LYS A 117 -19.54 4.49 16.53
C LYS A 117 -19.40 3.11 17.17
N PRO A 118 -20.50 2.48 17.58
CA PRO A 118 -20.48 1.13 18.13
C PRO A 118 -19.77 0.15 17.18
N LEU A 119 -19.13 -0.85 17.76
CA LEU A 119 -18.49 -1.93 16.99
C LEU A 119 -19.54 -2.63 16.12
N GLY A 120 -19.18 -2.92 14.87
CA GLY A 120 -20.08 -3.51 13.87
C GLY A 120 -20.94 -2.50 13.09
N THR A 121 -20.92 -1.21 13.48
CA THR A 121 -21.58 -0.12 12.73
C THR A 121 -20.57 0.81 12.05
N ARG A 122 -19.27 0.65 12.36
CA ARG A 122 -18.19 1.41 11.72
C ARG A 122 -17.93 0.86 10.33
N SER A 123 -17.81 1.72 9.34
CA SER A 123 -17.30 1.36 8.04
C SER A 123 -15.84 1.78 7.93
N GLU A 124 -14.94 0.82 7.96
CA GLU A 124 -13.49 1.03 7.79
C GLU A 124 -13.00 0.49 6.44
N GLU A 125 -13.94 0.06 5.59
CA GLU A 125 -13.69 -0.50 4.28
C GLU A 125 -13.15 0.56 3.32
N TYR A 126 -12.18 0.15 2.51
CA TYR A 126 -11.66 1.00 1.42
C TYR A 126 -11.19 0.16 0.24
N ILE A 127 -11.15 0.80 -0.92
CA ILE A 127 -10.56 0.30 -2.15
C ILE A 127 -9.46 1.29 -2.56
N LEU A 128 -8.24 0.79 -2.75
CA LEU A 128 -7.11 1.56 -3.22
C LEU A 128 -6.60 0.96 -4.52
N ALA A 129 -6.55 1.76 -5.57
CA ALA A 129 -6.03 1.38 -6.87
C ALA A 129 -4.93 2.33 -7.33
N ILE A 130 -3.75 1.78 -7.66
CA ILE A 130 -2.60 2.52 -8.19
C ILE A 130 -2.24 1.89 -9.54
N PRO A 131 -2.48 2.57 -10.66
CA PRO A 131 -2.15 2.07 -11.99
C PRO A 131 -0.65 2.07 -12.25
N GLU A 132 -0.18 1.18 -13.12
CA GLU A 132 1.26 1.06 -13.47
C GLU A 132 1.75 2.13 -14.46
N ASP A 133 0.83 2.84 -15.08
CA ASP A 133 1.16 3.83 -16.11
C ASP A 133 1.40 5.24 -15.55
N GLY A 134 1.32 5.43 -14.22
CA GLY A 134 1.48 6.71 -13.55
C GLY A 134 0.26 7.64 -13.67
N SER A 135 -0.86 7.15 -14.20
CA SER A 135 -2.12 7.89 -14.18
C SER A 135 -2.67 8.04 -12.76
N GLU A 136 -3.77 8.76 -12.59
CA GLU A 136 -4.37 9.05 -11.29
C GLU A 136 -4.65 7.76 -10.49
N ALA A 137 -4.13 7.68 -9.27
CA ALA A 137 -4.51 6.66 -8.31
C ALA A 137 -5.82 7.04 -7.62
N THR A 138 -6.56 6.04 -7.15
CA THR A 138 -7.85 6.26 -6.50
C THR A 138 -7.93 5.57 -5.14
N LEU A 139 -8.50 6.28 -4.18
CA LEU A 139 -8.87 5.76 -2.86
C LEU A 139 -10.36 6.03 -2.63
N GLN A 140 -11.15 4.98 -2.58
CA GLN A 140 -12.59 5.06 -2.36
C GLN A 140 -12.98 4.32 -1.09
N ALA A 141 -13.92 4.88 -0.33
CA ALA A 141 -14.42 4.27 0.90
C ALA A 141 -15.90 4.60 1.14
N ASN A 142 -16.53 3.86 2.05
CA ASN A 142 -17.91 4.11 2.48
C ASN A 142 -18.00 5.17 3.58
N SER A 143 -16.86 5.57 4.17
CA SER A 143 -16.80 6.58 5.23
C SER A 143 -15.45 7.31 5.21
N THR A 144 -15.37 8.45 5.89
CA THR A 144 -14.10 9.17 6.08
C THR A 144 -13.09 8.38 6.91
N LEU A 145 -13.56 7.51 7.82
CA LEU A 145 -12.70 6.59 8.55
C LEU A 145 -12.06 5.56 7.62
N GLY A 146 -12.81 5.03 6.64
CA GLY A 146 -12.27 4.16 5.61
C GLY A 146 -11.21 4.86 4.75
N LEU A 147 -11.43 6.13 4.37
CA LEU A 147 -10.41 6.93 3.67
C LEU A 147 -9.14 7.09 4.51
N TYR A 148 -9.28 7.36 5.80
CA TYR A 148 -8.13 7.44 6.72
C TYR A 148 -7.35 6.13 6.79
N ARG A 149 -8.04 4.97 6.85
CA ARG A 149 -7.38 3.65 6.80
C ARG A 149 -6.64 3.43 5.50
N GLY A 150 -7.25 3.80 4.38
CA GLY A 150 -6.63 3.71 3.07
C GLY A 150 -5.39 4.61 2.93
N LEU A 151 -5.41 5.84 3.48
CA LEU A 151 -4.23 6.72 3.55
C LEU A 151 -3.08 6.08 4.33
N ALA A 152 -3.38 5.48 5.49
CA ALA A 152 -2.37 4.77 6.28
C ALA A 152 -1.76 3.57 5.52
N THR A 153 -2.55 2.87 4.71
CA THR A 153 -2.05 1.80 3.85
C THR A 153 -1.24 2.37 2.68
N PHE A 154 -1.71 3.44 2.05
CA PHE A 154 -1.01 4.10 0.95
C PHE A 154 0.42 4.49 1.34
N THR A 155 0.65 5.05 2.53
CA THR A 155 1.99 5.44 2.98
C THR A 155 2.96 4.27 3.09
N GLN A 156 2.47 3.07 3.39
CA GLN A 156 3.30 1.86 3.56
C GLN A 156 3.74 1.22 2.24
N LEU A 157 3.20 1.66 1.09
CA LEU A 157 3.52 1.11 -0.23
C LEU A 157 4.80 1.71 -0.83
N TRP A 158 5.35 2.74 -0.24
CA TRP A 158 6.44 3.52 -0.79
C TRP A 158 7.75 3.30 -0.02
N TYR A 159 8.83 3.20 -0.79
CA TYR A 159 10.21 3.13 -0.30
C TYR A 159 10.94 4.42 -0.66
N TYR A 160 12.09 4.66 -0.05
CA TYR A 160 12.93 5.81 -0.36
C TYR A 160 14.35 5.38 -0.65
N TYR A 161 14.91 5.85 -1.75
CA TYR A 161 16.30 5.61 -2.10
C TYR A 161 16.82 6.74 -3.00
N ASN A 162 18.01 7.23 -2.71
CA ASN A 162 18.76 8.20 -3.54
C ASN A 162 17.91 9.40 -4.02
N GLY A 163 17.16 10.01 -3.12
CA GLY A 163 16.33 11.19 -3.43
C GLY A 163 14.95 10.87 -4.01
N VAL A 164 14.63 9.61 -4.27
CA VAL A 164 13.39 9.19 -4.92
C VAL A 164 12.52 8.36 -3.98
N THR A 165 11.24 8.70 -3.91
CA THR A 165 10.21 7.88 -3.26
C THR A 165 9.55 7.02 -4.34
N TYR A 166 9.55 5.69 -4.18
CA TYR A 166 9.17 4.76 -5.24
C TYR A 166 8.47 3.51 -4.70
N THR A 167 7.81 2.77 -5.59
CA THR A 167 7.35 1.40 -5.40
C THR A 167 7.75 0.54 -6.59
N ILE A 168 7.85 -0.78 -6.43
CA ILE A 168 8.19 -1.72 -7.52
C ILE A 168 7.09 -2.75 -7.79
N ILE A 169 5.89 -2.49 -7.30
CA ILE A 169 4.80 -3.46 -7.28
C ILE A 169 3.54 -2.97 -7.97
N ALA A 170 3.66 -1.92 -8.77
CA ALA A 170 2.52 -1.46 -9.56
C ALA A 170 2.19 -2.47 -10.71
N PRO A 171 0.93 -2.58 -11.15
CA PRO A 171 -0.22 -1.95 -10.53
C PRO A 171 -0.53 -2.54 -9.15
N ILE A 172 -1.19 -1.75 -8.28
CA ILE A 172 -1.57 -2.17 -6.94
C ILE A 172 -3.09 -2.03 -6.81
N ASN A 173 -3.77 -3.12 -6.42
CA ASN A 173 -5.17 -3.10 -6.10
C ASN A 173 -5.38 -3.71 -4.71
N ILE A 174 -5.95 -2.92 -3.81
CA ILE A 174 -6.23 -3.31 -2.44
C ILE A 174 -7.72 -3.15 -2.18
N VAL A 175 -8.32 -4.20 -1.64
CA VAL A 175 -9.65 -4.12 -1.01
C VAL A 175 -9.44 -4.57 0.42
N ASP A 176 -9.75 -3.69 1.36
CA ASP A 176 -9.66 -4.02 2.78
C ASP A 176 -10.99 -3.70 3.47
N ALA A 177 -11.43 -4.69 4.24
CA ALA A 177 -12.57 -4.59 5.13
C ALA A 177 -12.15 -5.24 6.45
N PRO A 178 -12.08 -4.51 7.57
CA PRO A 178 -11.60 -5.06 8.82
C PRO A 178 -12.41 -6.29 9.24
N ALA A 179 -11.75 -7.44 9.31
CA ALA A 179 -12.38 -8.71 9.72
C ALA A 179 -12.64 -8.78 11.23
N TYR A 180 -12.03 -7.87 12.02
CA TYR A 180 -12.12 -7.86 13.48
C TYR A 180 -12.64 -6.54 14.00
N VAL A 181 -13.65 -6.64 14.84
CA VAL A 181 -14.35 -5.53 15.49
C VAL A 181 -13.46 -4.82 16.53
N SER A 182 -12.34 -5.38 16.92
CA SER A 182 -11.40 -4.78 17.87
C SER A 182 -9.96 -4.95 17.41
N ARG A 183 -9.41 -3.91 16.82
CA ARG A 183 -7.96 -3.67 16.82
C ARG A 183 -7.65 -2.73 17.99
N SER A 184 -8.00 -3.11 19.21
CA SER A 184 -7.53 -2.41 20.39
C SER A 184 -6.08 -2.80 20.58
N PHE A 185 -5.20 -1.81 20.50
CA PHE A 185 -3.86 -1.93 21.04
C PHE A 185 -4.00 -2.09 22.55
N LEU A 186 -3.57 -3.22 23.10
CA LEU A 186 -3.22 -3.37 24.49
C LEU A 186 -1.81 -2.85 24.68
#